data_b168776aa46c5c08e1bde8fd7614bbc3
#
_entry.id   b168776aa46c5c08e1bde8fd7614bbc3
#
_cell.length_a   1.000
_cell.length_b   1.000
_cell.length_c   1.000
_cell.angle_alpha   90.00
_cell.angle_beta   90.00
_cell.angle_gamma   90.00
#
_symmetry.space_group_name_H-M   'P 1'
#
loop_
_entity.id
_entity.type
_entity.pdbx_description
1 polymer ?
#
loop_
_entity_poly.entity_id
_entity_poly.type
_entity_poly.pdbx_seq_one_letter_code
_entity_poly.pdbx_strand_id
1 'polypeptide(L)'
;MCALKVRLIYHRFDVKRVTRSDGKTKVTEEEAAKTIFNGLKAAGINLVATLPDINLAQLLQQVETDRGVIHVPLCREEEGIGICAGAYLVGRKCAAIMQNGGFFNSNNAIVTTLLQYQIPLLLLIYYAGDIGDRTFSTSGSMTEPVLRALGIRYYVMREVADAPELIKRAQILAEDSRRPVALLLTKELLGRRASLKSL
;
A
#
# COMPACT_ATOMS: atom_id res chain seq x y z
N MET A 1 -3.35 -25.03 -4.39
CA MET A 1 -3.26 -25.38 -2.96
C MET A 1 -2.84 -24.21 -2.07
N CYS A 2 -2.45 -23.06 -2.58
CA CYS A 2 -2.06 -21.88 -1.79
C CYS A 2 -3.27 -21.06 -1.28
N ALA A 3 -4.37 -21.00 -2.02
CA ALA A 3 -5.54 -20.16 -1.70
C ALA A 3 -6.34 -20.58 -0.44
N LEU A 4 -6.20 -21.83 0.03
CA LEU A 4 -7.03 -22.33 1.14
C LEU A 4 -6.54 -21.96 2.55
N LYS A 5 -5.26 -21.58 2.70
CA LYS A 5 -4.68 -21.24 4.02
C LYS A 5 -4.85 -19.77 4.44
N VAL A 6 -5.15 -18.86 3.51
CA VAL A 6 -5.27 -17.43 3.80
C VAL A 6 -6.56 -17.08 4.54
N ARG A 7 -7.64 -17.86 4.34
CA ARG A 7 -8.96 -17.58 4.93
C ARG A 7 -9.04 -17.74 6.46
N LEU A 8 -8.07 -18.39 7.11
CA LEU A 8 -8.08 -18.69 8.55
C LEU A 8 -7.40 -17.62 9.43
N ILE A 9 -6.64 -16.70 8.84
CA ILE A 9 -5.84 -15.70 9.61
C ILE A 9 -6.65 -14.46 9.98
N TYR A 10 -7.75 -14.16 9.28
CA TYR A 10 -8.49 -12.90 9.43
C TYR A 10 -9.75 -12.97 10.30
N HIS A 11 -10.10 -14.10 10.90
CA HIS A 11 -11.25 -14.20 11.78
C HIS A 11 -10.90 -13.84 13.23
N ARG A 12 -11.42 -12.71 13.69
CA ARG A 12 -11.53 -12.16 15.05
C ARG A 12 -10.47 -11.14 15.46
N PHE A 13 -10.78 -9.89 15.18
CA PHE A 13 -10.43 -8.81 16.11
C PHE A 13 -11.63 -7.87 16.25
N ASP A 14 -12.25 -7.93 17.43
CA ASP A 14 -13.31 -7.02 17.83
C ASP A 14 -12.65 -5.72 18.33
N VAL A 15 -12.73 -4.64 17.54
CA VAL A 15 -12.09 -3.36 17.86
C VAL A 15 -13.09 -2.45 18.59
N LYS A 16 -12.94 -2.33 19.91
CA LYS A 16 -13.71 -1.36 20.72
C LYS A 16 -13.30 0.07 20.39
N ARG A 17 -14.28 0.91 20.18
CA ARG A 17 -14.16 2.36 19.92
C ARG A 17 -13.52 3.08 21.11
N VAL A 18 -12.38 3.74 20.91
CA VAL A 18 -11.72 4.57 21.93
C VAL A 18 -11.78 6.03 21.50
N THR A 19 -12.47 6.87 22.27
CA THR A 19 -12.53 8.33 22.08
C THR A 19 -11.33 9.03 22.72
N ARG A 20 -10.79 10.05 22.08
CA ARG A 20 -9.73 10.91 22.59
C ARG A 20 -10.28 12.10 23.39
N SER A 21 -9.47 12.61 24.36
CA SER A 21 -9.77 13.79 25.17
C SER A 21 -9.65 15.13 24.42
N ASP A 22 -9.23 15.15 23.16
CA ASP A 22 -9.01 16.35 22.32
C ASP A 22 -10.14 16.63 21.31
N GLY A 23 -11.28 15.94 21.41
CA GLY A 23 -12.47 16.19 20.60
C GLY A 23 -12.37 15.78 19.12
N LYS A 24 -11.20 15.30 18.64
CA LYS A 24 -11.08 14.73 17.31
C LYS A 24 -11.45 13.24 17.32
N THR A 25 -12.48 12.87 16.58
CA THR A 25 -12.87 11.47 16.41
C THR A 25 -11.70 10.69 15.82
N LYS A 26 -11.24 9.66 16.52
CA LYS A 26 -10.15 8.81 16.05
C LYS A 26 -10.65 8.01 14.84
N VAL A 27 -10.03 8.18 13.69
CA VAL A 27 -10.30 7.35 12.51
C VAL A 27 -9.94 5.90 12.84
N THR A 28 -10.85 4.98 12.59
CA THR A 28 -10.64 3.54 12.79
C THR A 28 -9.80 2.96 11.64
N GLU A 29 -9.20 1.77 11.87
CA GLU A 29 -8.46 1.05 10.81
C GLU A 29 -9.36 0.76 9.60
N GLU A 30 -10.62 0.42 9.85
CA GLU A 30 -11.60 0.15 8.79
C GLU A 30 -11.95 1.42 7.98
N GLU A 31 -12.19 2.55 8.65
CA GLU A 31 -12.47 3.84 7.98
C GLU A 31 -11.27 4.32 7.15
N ALA A 32 -10.05 4.16 7.67
CA ALA A 32 -8.82 4.47 6.94
C ALA A 32 -8.67 3.59 5.69
N ALA A 33 -8.83 2.28 5.85
CA ALA A 33 -8.77 1.31 4.77
C ALA A 33 -9.81 1.61 3.68
N LYS A 34 -11.05 1.87 4.07
CA LYS A 34 -12.14 2.22 3.15
C LYS A 34 -11.86 3.52 2.39
N THR A 35 -11.31 4.53 3.07
CA THR A 35 -10.96 5.81 2.44
C THR A 35 -9.84 5.64 1.41
N ILE A 36 -8.79 4.92 1.75
CA ILE A 36 -7.69 4.61 0.83
C ILE A 36 -8.19 3.81 -0.38
N PHE A 37 -8.97 2.76 -0.14
CA PHE A 37 -9.50 1.92 -1.21
C PHE A 37 -10.43 2.68 -2.15
N ASN A 38 -11.32 3.51 -1.61
CA ASN A 38 -12.18 4.38 -2.43
C ASN A 38 -11.34 5.37 -3.25
N GLY A 39 -10.24 5.88 -2.70
CA GLY A 39 -9.29 6.72 -3.43
C GLY A 39 -8.66 5.99 -4.62
N LEU A 40 -8.28 4.72 -4.45
CA LEU A 40 -7.78 3.88 -5.55
C LEU A 40 -8.82 3.72 -6.67
N LYS A 41 -10.06 3.40 -6.30
CA LYS A 41 -11.16 3.28 -7.29
C LYS A 41 -11.43 4.59 -8.00
N ALA A 42 -11.45 5.71 -7.28
CA ALA A 42 -11.67 7.04 -7.85
C ALA A 42 -10.51 7.46 -8.78
N ALA A 43 -9.29 6.98 -8.56
CA ALA A 43 -8.15 7.15 -9.45
C ALA A 43 -8.20 6.22 -10.69
N GLY A 44 -9.22 5.35 -10.78
CA GLY A 44 -9.43 4.44 -11.88
C GLY A 44 -8.66 3.12 -11.76
N ILE A 45 -8.05 2.83 -10.62
CA ILE A 45 -7.37 1.54 -10.38
C ILE A 45 -8.40 0.42 -10.46
N ASN A 46 -8.16 -0.55 -11.33
CA ASN A 46 -9.07 -1.67 -11.57
C ASN A 46 -8.40 -3.05 -11.46
N LEU A 47 -7.09 -3.07 -11.14
CA LEU A 47 -6.37 -4.27 -10.75
C LEU A 47 -5.43 -3.96 -9.58
N VAL A 48 -5.48 -4.76 -8.53
CA VAL A 48 -4.62 -4.61 -7.36
C VAL A 48 -3.93 -5.93 -7.03
N ALA A 49 -2.60 -5.92 -7.07
CA ALA A 49 -1.77 -7.05 -6.66
C ALA A 49 -1.33 -6.87 -5.20
N THR A 50 -1.49 -7.90 -4.37
CA THR A 50 -1.21 -7.80 -2.93
C THR A 50 -0.51 -9.03 -2.37
N LEU A 51 0.40 -8.83 -1.42
CA LEU A 51 0.86 -9.90 -0.53
C LEU A 51 0.21 -9.70 0.86
N PRO A 52 -0.25 -10.78 1.53
CA PRO A 52 -0.81 -10.66 2.88
C PRO A 52 0.16 -10.06 3.88
N ASP A 53 -0.27 -8.98 4.56
CA ASP A 53 0.46 -8.32 5.66
C ASP A 53 -0.53 -7.92 6.75
N ILE A 54 -0.16 -8.18 8.02
CA ILE A 54 -1.04 -7.91 9.18
C ILE A 54 -1.34 -6.41 9.34
N ASN A 55 -0.41 -5.53 8.96
CA ASN A 55 -0.58 -4.09 9.08
C ASN A 55 -1.49 -3.52 7.98
N LEU A 56 -1.63 -4.24 6.88
CA LEU A 56 -2.47 -3.89 5.74
C LEU A 56 -3.80 -4.64 5.72
N ALA A 57 -4.07 -5.50 6.72
CA ALA A 57 -5.18 -6.46 6.71
C ALA A 57 -6.54 -5.82 6.36
N GLN A 58 -6.88 -4.67 6.96
CA GLN A 58 -8.14 -3.99 6.69
C GLN A 58 -8.21 -3.45 5.26
N LEU A 59 -7.11 -2.93 4.71
CA LEU A 59 -7.04 -2.48 3.33
C LEU A 59 -7.15 -3.66 2.35
N LEU A 60 -6.44 -4.74 2.61
CA LEU A 60 -6.50 -5.96 1.78
C LEU A 60 -7.89 -6.57 1.78
N GLN A 61 -8.60 -6.53 2.91
CA GLN A 61 -9.98 -6.98 3.01
C GLN A 61 -10.92 -6.18 2.10
N GLN A 62 -10.73 -4.84 2.00
CA GLN A 62 -11.53 -4.01 1.07
C GLN A 62 -11.26 -4.43 -0.38
N VAL A 63 -10.01 -4.69 -0.74
CA VAL A 63 -9.63 -5.14 -2.10
C VAL A 63 -10.22 -6.52 -2.40
N GLU A 64 -10.12 -7.47 -1.46
CA GLU A 64 -10.56 -8.86 -1.63
C GLU A 64 -12.08 -8.99 -1.79
N THR A 65 -12.84 -8.15 -1.12
CA THR A 65 -14.31 -8.22 -1.11
C THR A 65 -14.98 -7.41 -2.21
N ASP A 66 -14.27 -6.50 -2.86
CA ASP A 66 -14.83 -5.66 -3.94
C ASP A 66 -14.88 -6.45 -5.27
N ARG A 67 -16.04 -6.37 -5.94
CA ARG A 67 -16.26 -7.06 -7.23
C ARG A 67 -15.89 -6.22 -8.45
N GLY A 68 -15.62 -4.94 -8.27
CA GLY A 68 -15.29 -4.00 -9.36
C GLY A 68 -13.78 -3.89 -9.62
N VAL A 69 -12.96 -4.47 -8.75
CA VAL A 69 -11.50 -4.48 -8.85
C VAL A 69 -11.01 -5.91 -8.95
N ILE A 70 -10.12 -6.18 -9.89
CA ILE A 70 -9.46 -7.48 -10.00
C ILE A 70 -8.41 -7.57 -8.88
N HIS A 71 -8.62 -8.47 -7.93
CA HIS A 71 -7.64 -8.77 -6.90
C HIS A 71 -6.73 -9.91 -7.32
N VAL A 72 -5.42 -9.69 -7.22
CA VAL A 72 -4.39 -10.70 -7.50
C VAL A 72 -3.59 -10.96 -6.22
N PRO A 73 -3.93 -12.03 -5.47
CA PRO A 73 -3.13 -12.44 -4.32
C PRO A 73 -1.82 -13.07 -4.80
N LEU A 74 -0.70 -12.65 -4.18
CA LEU A 74 0.65 -13.03 -4.56
C LEU A 74 1.24 -14.05 -3.59
N CYS A 75 2.22 -14.82 -4.07
CA CYS A 75 3.14 -15.59 -3.23
C CYS A 75 4.44 -14.83 -2.96
N ARG A 76 4.83 -13.91 -3.86
CA ARG A 76 5.99 -13.03 -3.74
C ARG A 76 5.66 -11.67 -4.35
N GLU A 77 6.15 -10.59 -3.77
CA GLU A 77 5.84 -9.22 -4.21
C GLU A 77 6.34 -8.93 -5.63
N GLU A 78 7.48 -9.47 -6.01
CA GLU A 78 8.06 -9.31 -7.35
C GLU A 78 7.17 -9.85 -8.49
N GLU A 79 6.36 -10.90 -8.20
CA GLU A 79 5.37 -11.41 -9.17
C GLU A 79 4.33 -10.34 -9.51
N GLY A 80 3.91 -9.57 -8.49
CA GLY A 80 2.96 -8.49 -8.66
C GLY A 80 3.46 -7.39 -9.59
N ILE A 81 4.76 -7.11 -9.59
CA ILE A 81 5.36 -6.15 -10.52
C ILE A 81 5.19 -6.62 -11.97
N GLY A 82 5.52 -7.88 -12.25
CA GLY A 82 5.36 -8.46 -13.58
C GLY A 82 3.90 -8.54 -14.04
N ILE A 83 3.00 -8.97 -13.14
CA ILE A 83 1.56 -9.07 -13.42
C ILE A 83 0.97 -7.69 -13.72
N CYS A 84 1.27 -6.68 -12.89
CA CYS A 84 0.80 -5.32 -13.11
C CYS A 84 1.36 -4.72 -14.41
N ALA A 85 2.61 -5.00 -14.74
CA ALA A 85 3.20 -4.57 -16.00
C ALA A 85 2.48 -5.17 -17.22
N GLY A 86 2.23 -6.48 -17.19
CA GLY A 86 1.47 -7.15 -18.27
C GLY A 86 0.03 -6.64 -18.37
N ALA A 87 -0.64 -6.42 -17.23
CA ALA A 87 -1.98 -5.89 -17.18
C ALA A 87 -2.07 -4.44 -17.72
N TYR A 88 -1.06 -3.61 -17.45
CA TYR A 88 -0.96 -2.27 -18.01
C TYR A 88 -0.90 -2.29 -19.54
N LEU A 89 -0.14 -3.21 -20.13
CA LEU A 89 -0.03 -3.32 -21.59
C LEU A 89 -1.36 -3.65 -22.29
N VAL A 90 -2.32 -4.22 -21.57
CA VAL A 90 -3.68 -4.48 -22.06
C VAL A 90 -4.71 -3.47 -21.52
N GLY A 91 -4.26 -2.29 -21.09
CA GLY A 91 -5.11 -1.15 -20.74
C GLY A 91 -5.66 -1.14 -19.31
N ARG A 92 -5.09 -1.94 -18.38
CA ARG A 92 -5.48 -1.88 -16.96
C ARG A 92 -4.70 -0.79 -16.22
N LYS A 93 -5.38 -0.14 -15.26
CA LYS A 93 -4.72 0.72 -14.27
C LYS A 93 -4.48 -0.08 -13.01
N CYS A 94 -3.21 -0.24 -12.67
CA CYS A 94 -2.80 -1.18 -11.63
C CYS A 94 -2.22 -0.49 -10.41
N ALA A 95 -2.38 -1.12 -9.24
CA ALA A 95 -1.63 -0.82 -8.04
C ALA A 95 -1.04 -2.09 -7.44
N ALA A 96 0.14 -1.99 -6.83
CA ALA A 96 0.72 -3.05 -6.02
C ALA A 96 0.79 -2.59 -4.55
N ILE A 97 0.28 -3.43 -3.64
CA ILE A 97 0.25 -3.14 -2.20
C ILE A 97 1.15 -4.15 -1.49
N MET A 98 2.15 -3.65 -0.75
CA MET A 98 3.14 -4.47 -0.08
C MET A 98 3.76 -3.74 1.12
N GLN A 99 4.52 -4.45 1.95
CA GLN A 99 5.39 -3.86 2.96
C GLN A 99 6.72 -3.39 2.30
N ASN A 100 7.46 -2.49 2.96
CA ASN A 100 8.79 -2.08 2.47
C ASN A 100 9.79 -3.24 2.34
N GLY A 101 9.67 -4.30 3.15
CA GLY A 101 10.45 -5.54 2.93
C GLY A 101 10.19 -6.17 1.56
N GLY A 102 8.92 -6.19 1.13
CA GLY A 102 8.53 -6.66 -0.19
C GLY A 102 8.97 -5.73 -1.32
N PHE A 103 8.95 -4.42 -1.07
CA PHE A 103 9.53 -3.45 -2.01
C PHE A 103 11.04 -3.73 -2.23
N PHE A 104 11.80 -4.04 -1.19
CA PHE A 104 13.22 -4.39 -1.35
C PHE A 104 13.39 -5.67 -2.17
N ASN A 105 12.58 -6.69 -1.95
CA ASN A 105 12.61 -7.92 -2.73
C ASN A 105 12.25 -7.68 -4.21
N SER A 106 11.40 -6.69 -4.48
CA SER A 106 10.90 -6.37 -5.82
C SER A 106 11.86 -5.50 -6.65
N ASN A 107 12.97 -5.01 -6.09
CA ASN A 107 13.82 -4.02 -6.77
C ASN A 107 14.32 -4.47 -8.13
N ASN A 108 14.73 -5.74 -8.26
CA ASN A 108 15.14 -6.27 -9.55
C ASN A 108 14.02 -6.22 -10.59
N ALA A 109 12.82 -6.68 -10.23
CA ALA A 109 11.64 -6.63 -11.12
C ALA A 109 11.25 -5.20 -11.48
N ILE A 110 11.33 -4.26 -10.53
CA ILE A 110 11.06 -2.83 -10.76
C ILE A 110 12.05 -2.28 -11.80
N VAL A 111 13.35 -2.53 -11.64
CA VAL A 111 14.38 -2.03 -12.55
C VAL A 111 14.24 -2.63 -13.94
N THR A 112 14.15 -3.95 -14.02
CA THR A 112 14.18 -4.69 -15.30
C THR A 112 12.84 -4.67 -16.04
N THR A 113 11.75 -4.27 -15.37
CA THR A 113 10.41 -4.22 -15.98
C THR A 113 9.87 -2.79 -16.01
N LEU A 114 9.59 -2.18 -14.84
CA LEU A 114 8.90 -0.89 -14.83
C LEU A 114 9.79 0.25 -15.35
N LEU A 115 11.03 0.32 -14.88
CA LEU A 115 11.95 1.39 -15.27
C LEU A 115 12.46 1.20 -16.70
N GLN A 116 12.81 -0.04 -17.07
CA GLN A 116 13.31 -0.39 -18.40
C GLN A 116 12.29 -0.12 -19.49
N TYR A 117 11.04 -0.54 -19.27
CA TYR A 117 9.98 -0.41 -20.29
C TYR A 117 9.06 0.79 -20.09
N GLN A 118 9.40 1.69 -19.15
CA GLN A 118 8.64 2.91 -18.85
C GLN A 118 7.16 2.61 -18.55
N ILE A 119 6.93 1.66 -17.65
CA ILE A 119 5.59 1.24 -17.24
C ILE A 119 5.19 1.97 -15.96
N PRO A 120 4.10 2.75 -15.97
CA PRO A 120 3.58 3.39 -14.76
C PRO A 120 2.99 2.34 -13.83
N LEU A 121 3.24 2.48 -12.53
CA LEU A 121 2.61 1.65 -11.50
C LEU A 121 2.50 2.45 -10.21
N LEU A 122 1.33 2.43 -9.58
CA LEU A 122 1.16 2.96 -8.24
C LEU A 122 1.58 1.90 -7.21
N LEU A 123 2.61 2.21 -6.42
CA LEU A 123 3.12 1.37 -5.36
C LEU A 123 2.60 1.90 -4.01
N LEU A 124 1.77 1.15 -3.31
CA LEU A 124 1.37 1.43 -1.94
C LEU A 124 2.25 0.60 -1.00
N ILE A 125 3.14 1.25 -0.29
CA ILE A 125 4.15 0.58 0.52
C ILE A 125 3.89 0.87 2.00
N TYR A 126 3.52 -0.15 2.80
CA TYR A 126 3.51 0.02 4.25
C TYR A 126 4.91 0.37 4.74
N TYR A 127 5.01 1.52 5.39
CA TYR A 127 6.28 2.10 5.85
C TYR A 127 6.63 1.55 7.24
N ALA A 128 7.01 0.27 7.30
CA ALA A 128 7.48 -0.35 8.52
C ALA A 128 8.79 0.30 8.99
N GLY A 129 8.89 0.58 10.27
CA GLY A 129 10.06 1.24 10.87
C GLY A 129 10.08 2.76 10.72
N ASP A 130 8.97 3.40 10.32
CA ASP A 130 8.80 4.85 10.41
C ASP A 130 8.71 5.31 11.87
N ILE A 131 8.77 6.62 12.10
CA ILE A 131 8.71 7.21 13.45
C ILE A 131 7.52 6.64 14.25
N GLY A 132 7.80 6.16 15.46
CA GLY A 132 6.80 5.53 16.33
C GLY A 132 6.51 4.05 16.05
N ASP A 133 7.13 3.45 15.01
CA ASP A 133 7.12 2.00 14.81
C ASP A 133 8.37 1.37 15.42
N ARG A 134 8.17 0.43 16.36
CA ARG A 134 9.28 -0.25 17.05
C ARG A 134 9.88 -1.43 16.28
N THR A 135 9.24 -1.79 15.16
CA THR A 135 9.65 -2.93 14.34
C THR A 135 10.34 -2.45 13.06
N PHE A 136 11.29 -3.23 12.59
CA PHE A 136 11.91 -3.02 11.28
C PHE A 136 12.59 -1.64 11.07
N SER A 137 13.19 -1.05 12.11
CA SER A 137 13.83 0.28 12.04
C SER A 137 14.86 0.41 10.90
N THR A 138 15.63 -0.65 10.63
CA THR A 138 16.58 -0.69 9.51
C THR A 138 15.85 -0.61 8.17
N SER A 139 14.76 -1.35 8.00
CA SER A 139 13.95 -1.25 6.78
C SER A 139 13.36 0.15 6.60
N GLY A 140 12.88 0.74 7.70
CA GLY A 140 12.40 2.13 7.69
C GLY A 140 13.45 3.10 7.19
N SER A 141 14.65 3.07 7.77
CA SER A 141 15.75 3.97 7.40
C SER A 141 16.23 3.80 5.95
N MET A 142 16.07 2.62 5.36
CA MET A 142 16.52 2.31 4.00
C MET A 142 15.45 2.53 2.92
N THR A 143 14.17 2.64 3.29
CA THR A 143 13.08 2.73 2.31
C THR A 143 13.22 3.94 1.38
N GLU A 144 13.33 5.13 1.95
CA GLU A 144 13.48 6.35 1.14
C GLU A 144 14.81 6.42 0.37
N PRO A 145 15.97 6.07 0.96
CA PRO A 145 17.22 6.00 0.22
C PRO A 145 17.15 5.10 -1.02
N VAL A 146 16.53 3.92 -0.91
CA VAL A 146 16.39 3.00 -2.04
C VAL A 146 15.44 3.57 -3.10
N LEU A 147 14.30 4.15 -2.72
CA LEU A 147 13.40 4.84 -3.65
C LEU A 147 14.12 5.95 -4.42
N ARG A 148 14.92 6.76 -3.71
CA ARG A 148 15.75 7.82 -4.33
C ARG A 148 16.80 7.25 -5.29
N ALA A 149 17.49 6.19 -4.89
CA ALA A 149 18.51 5.53 -5.73
C ALA A 149 17.91 4.96 -7.03
N LEU A 150 16.67 4.48 -6.99
CA LEU A 150 15.93 4.01 -8.16
C LEU A 150 15.30 5.15 -8.99
N GLY A 151 15.37 6.39 -8.53
CA GLY A 151 14.71 7.53 -9.18
C GLY A 151 13.18 7.47 -9.10
N ILE A 152 12.63 6.74 -8.14
CA ILE A 152 11.20 6.62 -7.92
C ILE A 152 10.72 7.79 -7.05
N ARG A 153 9.77 8.57 -7.55
CA ARG A 153 9.12 9.60 -6.75
C ARG A 153 8.23 8.95 -5.71
N TYR A 154 8.26 9.47 -4.47
CA TYR A 154 7.46 8.94 -3.39
C TYR A 154 6.88 10.05 -2.51
N TYR A 155 5.79 9.75 -1.83
CA TYR A 155 5.10 10.64 -0.91
C TYR A 155 4.69 9.85 0.34
N VAL A 156 4.95 10.44 1.52
CA VAL A 156 4.60 9.84 2.79
C VAL A 156 3.18 10.26 3.16
N MET A 157 2.29 9.30 3.31
CA MET A 157 0.89 9.53 3.68
C MET A 157 0.72 9.38 5.19
N ARG A 158 0.32 10.45 5.87
CA ARG A 158 0.12 10.47 7.33
C ARG A 158 -1.34 10.71 7.72
N GLU A 159 -2.09 11.46 6.93
CA GLU A 159 -3.48 11.83 7.22
C GLU A 159 -4.45 11.13 6.27
N VAL A 160 -5.48 10.51 6.85
CA VAL A 160 -6.49 9.78 6.06
C VAL A 160 -7.29 10.71 5.15
N ALA A 161 -7.54 11.95 5.61
CA ALA A 161 -8.29 12.94 4.85
C ALA A 161 -7.62 13.30 3.51
N ASP A 162 -6.29 13.25 3.45
CA ASP A 162 -5.52 13.62 2.25
C ASP A 162 -5.37 12.44 1.27
N ALA A 163 -5.67 11.20 1.72
CA ALA A 163 -5.41 10.00 0.96
C ALA A 163 -6.06 9.97 -0.43
N PRO A 164 -7.35 10.32 -0.62
CA PRO A 164 -7.98 10.26 -1.94
C PRO A 164 -7.33 11.19 -2.96
N GLU A 165 -7.02 12.42 -2.55
CA GLU A 165 -6.41 13.40 -3.45
C GLU A 165 -4.95 13.04 -3.76
N LEU A 166 -4.19 12.57 -2.77
CA LEU A 166 -2.80 12.19 -2.97
C LEU A 166 -2.68 10.95 -3.87
N ILE A 167 -3.57 9.97 -3.70
CA ILE A 167 -3.65 8.78 -4.58
C ILE A 167 -3.93 9.20 -6.02
N LYS A 168 -4.93 10.06 -6.23
CA LYS A 168 -5.26 10.58 -7.55
C LYS A 168 -4.09 11.30 -8.22
N ARG A 169 -3.42 12.20 -7.49
CA ARG A 169 -2.24 12.93 -8.01
C ARG A 169 -1.07 12.00 -8.30
N ALA A 170 -0.82 11.02 -7.44
CA ALA A 170 0.23 10.04 -7.65
C ALA A 170 -0.04 9.17 -8.90
N GLN A 171 -1.30 8.78 -9.15
CA GLN A 171 -1.67 8.05 -10.35
C GLN A 171 -1.46 8.89 -11.61
N ILE A 172 -1.89 10.16 -11.63
CA ILE A 172 -1.64 11.08 -12.75
C ILE A 172 -0.14 11.22 -12.99
N LEU A 173 0.64 11.43 -11.92
CA LEU A 173 2.08 11.55 -12.02
C LEU A 173 2.74 10.29 -12.60
N ALA A 174 2.29 9.11 -12.18
CA ALA A 174 2.80 7.84 -12.71
C ALA A 174 2.52 7.71 -14.21
N GLU A 175 1.29 8.02 -14.63
CA GLU A 175 0.88 7.95 -16.04
C GLU A 175 1.66 8.95 -16.91
N ASP A 176 1.73 10.22 -16.51
CA ASP A 176 2.39 11.28 -17.26
C ASP A 176 3.91 11.07 -17.36
N SER A 177 4.53 10.62 -16.27
CA SER A 177 5.97 10.36 -16.26
C SER A 177 6.35 9.00 -16.86
N ARG A 178 5.38 8.11 -17.06
CA ARG A 178 5.59 6.70 -17.43
C ARG A 178 6.59 6.00 -16.49
N ARG A 179 6.42 6.23 -15.20
CA ARG A 179 7.28 5.72 -14.13
C ARG A 179 6.45 5.24 -12.95
N PRO A 180 6.95 4.29 -12.15
CA PRO A 180 6.31 3.98 -10.89
C PRO A 180 6.37 5.19 -9.94
N VAL A 181 5.31 5.35 -9.14
CA VAL A 181 5.23 6.32 -8.04
C VAL A 181 4.87 5.58 -6.76
N ALA A 182 5.55 5.86 -5.66
CA ALA A 182 5.30 5.20 -4.39
C ALA A 182 4.55 6.11 -3.41
N LEU A 183 3.56 5.53 -2.73
CA LEU A 183 2.88 6.11 -1.58
C LEU A 183 3.26 5.29 -0.34
N LEU A 184 3.95 5.94 0.61
CA LEU A 184 4.38 5.31 1.86
C LEU A 184 3.25 5.43 2.89
N LEU A 185 2.63 4.31 3.22
CA LEU A 185 1.52 4.21 4.16
C LEU A 185 2.07 4.10 5.59
N THR A 186 1.93 5.14 6.39
CA THR A 186 2.40 5.12 7.77
C THR A 186 1.45 4.36 8.69
N LYS A 187 1.95 3.92 9.83
CA LYS A 187 1.15 3.28 10.87
C LYS A 187 0.00 4.18 11.36
N GLU A 188 0.25 5.47 11.42
CA GLU A 188 -0.75 6.47 11.80
C GLU A 188 -1.89 6.59 10.80
N LEU A 189 -1.56 6.65 9.50
CA LEU A 189 -2.54 6.63 8.42
C LEU A 189 -3.47 5.43 8.52
N LEU A 190 -2.92 4.26 8.82
CA LEU A 190 -3.70 3.03 8.95
C LEU A 190 -4.48 2.91 10.27
N GLY A 191 -4.60 4.00 11.06
CA GLY A 191 -5.35 4.02 12.31
C GLY A 191 -4.65 3.32 13.48
N ARG A 192 -3.43 2.84 13.31
CA ARG A 192 -2.65 2.03 14.26
C ARG A 192 -1.65 2.86 15.07
N ARG A 193 -2.04 3.98 15.61
CA ARG A 193 -1.12 4.82 16.40
C ARG A 193 -0.49 4.05 17.55
N ALA A 194 0.84 4.08 17.65
CA ALA A 194 1.54 3.65 18.84
C ALA A 194 1.06 4.50 20.03
N SER A 195 0.64 3.84 21.11
CA SER A 195 0.38 4.57 22.36
C SER A 195 1.70 5.10 22.88
N LEU A 196 1.89 6.41 22.90
CA LEU A 196 3.04 7.06 23.57
C LEU A 196 3.06 6.80 25.09
N LYS A 197 1.99 6.19 25.65
CA LYS A 197 1.88 5.86 27.09
C LYS A 197 2.63 4.59 27.50
N SER A 198 3.29 3.90 26.59
CA SER A 198 4.09 2.69 26.86
C SER A 198 5.60 2.90 26.71
N LEU A 199 6.07 4.13 26.84
CA LEU A 199 7.49 4.49 26.93
C LEU A 199 7.90 4.63 28.41
#